data_014a27ab865bad885209dcfa471f6966
#
_entry.id   014a27ab865bad885209dcfa471f6966
#
_cell.length_a   1.000
_cell.length_b   1.000
_cell.length_c   1.000
_cell.angle_alpha   90.00
_cell.angle_beta   90.00
_cell.angle_gamma   90.00
#
_symmetry.space_group_name_H-M   'P 1'
#
loop_
_entity.id
_entity.type
_entity.pdbx_description
1 polymer ?
#
loop_
_entity_poly.entity_id
_entity_poly.type
_entity_poly.pdbx_seq_one_letter_code
_entity_poly.pdbx_strand_id
1 'polypeptide(L)'
;ANGKIVTIDEQIQPSPETDVYDIYGKHVVPGYIAGYTRIGLTEIGLVKQTNDHSEIGEINPNVRANVSYNPDSDLIPVTRSNGILIVNSAPASGRISGQSSVMMLDGWTWEDATLKHPSALNLNWPNMRFNFRKDAKKKEKDQRDEYNKAVREIDRLVRDVQAYHQRRTVRERKAEQKQQSDLRLESMVPFVIHKEPIHIRANDIRQIEAAVKWANKHDFNIVIVGGQDAWRNPELLVKYNIPVILMSIQT
;
A
#
# COMPACT_ATOMS: atom_id res chain seq x y z
N ALA A 1 29.51 7.81 5.61
CA ALA A 1 29.72 6.76 6.62
C ALA A 1 28.37 6.42 7.26
N ASN A 2 28.10 5.16 7.56
CA ASN A 2 26.88 4.68 8.22
C ASN A 2 25.57 5.13 7.51
N GLY A 3 25.53 5.05 6.18
CA GLY A 3 24.37 5.44 5.38
C GLY A 3 24.11 6.95 5.31
N LYS A 4 25.02 7.78 5.79
CA LYS A 4 24.91 9.24 5.74
C LYS A 4 26.04 9.88 4.93
N ILE A 5 25.70 10.97 4.23
CA ILE A 5 26.68 11.85 3.60
C ILE A 5 27.46 12.56 4.70
N VAL A 6 28.79 12.43 4.69
CA VAL A 6 29.67 13.06 5.70
C VAL A 6 30.09 14.45 5.24
N THR A 7 30.50 14.58 3.98
CA THR A 7 30.99 15.83 3.43
C THR A 7 30.64 15.94 1.95
N ILE A 8 30.37 17.15 1.49
CA ILE A 8 30.27 17.54 0.09
C ILE A 8 31.19 18.71 -0.07
N ASP A 9 32.27 18.59 -0.88
CA ASP A 9 33.24 19.62 -1.12
C ASP A 9 33.84 19.49 -2.53
N GLU A 10 34.40 20.56 -3.06
CA GLU A 10 35.10 20.57 -4.35
C GLU A 10 36.45 19.85 -4.25
N GLN A 11 37.08 19.81 -3.07
CA GLN A 11 38.37 19.17 -2.83
C GLN A 11 38.31 18.29 -1.59
N ILE A 12 37.94 17.03 -1.80
CA ILE A 12 37.92 16.02 -0.74
C ILE A 12 39.23 15.21 -0.82
N GLN A 13 39.98 15.16 0.28
CA GLN A 13 41.10 14.23 0.41
C GLN A 13 40.61 12.94 1.09
N PRO A 14 40.41 11.86 0.33
CA PRO A 14 39.98 10.60 0.92
C PRO A 14 41.09 9.98 1.77
N SER A 15 40.74 9.29 2.86
CA SER A 15 41.72 8.51 3.61
C SER A 15 42.20 7.31 2.78
N PRO A 16 43.38 6.72 3.09
CA PRO A 16 43.91 5.58 2.35
C PRO A 16 42.96 4.34 2.35
N GLU A 17 42.04 4.25 3.32
CA GLU A 17 41.09 3.16 3.45
C GLU A 17 39.74 3.46 2.77
N THR A 18 39.62 4.58 2.06
CA THR A 18 38.36 4.98 1.41
C THR A 18 38.33 4.53 -0.04
N ASP A 19 37.28 3.79 -0.43
CA ASP A 19 37.05 3.47 -1.83
C ASP A 19 36.69 4.76 -2.59
N VAL A 20 37.39 5.04 -3.65
CA VAL A 20 37.20 6.23 -4.51
C VAL A 20 36.63 5.78 -5.85
N TYR A 21 35.47 6.29 -6.21
CA TYR A 21 34.83 6.06 -7.51
C TYR A 21 34.89 7.33 -8.35
N ASP A 22 35.62 7.30 -9.47
CA ASP A 22 35.62 8.40 -10.44
C ASP A 22 34.33 8.37 -11.27
N ILE A 23 33.54 9.41 -11.13
CA ILE A 23 32.27 9.59 -11.83
C ILE A 23 32.29 10.83 -12.73
N TYR A 24 33.46 11.23 -13.21
CA TYR A 24 33.59 12.41 -14.05
C TYR A 24 32.58 12.46 -15.19
N GLY A 25 31.87 13.60 -15.33
CA GLY A 25 30.82 13.80 -16.32
C GLY A 25 29.49 13.13 -16.01
N LYS A 26 29.32 12.48 -14.84
CA LYS A 26 28.07 11.83 -14.42
C LYS A 26 27.42 12.61 -13.28
N HIS A 27 26.09 12.45 -13.19
CA HIS A 27 25.31 12.96 -12.06
C HIS A 27 25.01 11.82 -11.08
N VAL A 28 25.20 12.07 -9.79
CA VAL A 28 24.80 11.15 -8.72
C VAL A 28 23.48 11.62 -8.14
N VAL A 29 22.53 10.72 -8.12
CA VAL A 29 21.20 10.95 -7.56
C VAL A 29 20.82 9.83 -6.59
N PRO A 30 19.94 10.06 -5.62
CA PRO A 30 19.39 8.98 -4.82
C PRO A 30 18.68 7.95 -5.69
N GLY A 31 18.73 6.68 -5.29
CA GLY A 31 17.95 5.63 -5.96
C GLY A 31 16.46 5.94 -5.93
N TYR A 32 15.74 5.58 -7.00
CA TYR A 32 14.30 5.79 -7.08
C TYR A 32 13.55 4.81 -6.19
N ILE A 33 12.37 5.26 -5.73
CA ILE A 33 11.44 4.47 -4.93
C ILE A 33 10.15 4.27 -5.72
N ALA A 34 9.79 3.02 -6.00
CA ALA A 34 8.48 2.71 -6.57
C ALA A 34 7.43 2.62 -5.44
N GLY A 35 6.58 3.63 -5.35
CA GLY A 35 5.62 3.80 -4.24
C GLY A 35 4.51 2.76 -4.17
N TYR A 36 4.21 2.03 -5.25
CA TYR A 36 3.22 0.95 -5.28
C TYR A 36 3.49 -0.01 -6.43
N THR A 37 3.80 -1.26 -6.14
CA THR A 37 4.18 -2.25 -7.14
C THR A 37 3.82 -3.68 -6.68
N ARG A 38 4.01 -4.66 -7.57
CA ARG A 38 3.91 -6.09 -7.29
C ARG A 38 5.25 -6.81 -7.44
N ILE A 39 6.35 -6.09 -7.54
CA ILE A 39 7.69 -6.67 -7.66
C ILE A 39 7.94 -7.56 -6.44
N GLY A 40 8.46 -8.77 -6.70
CA GLY A 40 8.63 -9.81 -5.71
C GLY A 40 7.36 -10.59 -5.34
N LEU A 41 6.16 -10.13 -5.78
CA LEU A 41 4.88 -10.84 -5.57
C LEU A 41 4.31 -11.42 -6.86
N THR A 42 4.94 -11.17 -7.99
CA THR A 42 4.49 -11.65 -9.31
C THR A 42 5.69 -11.79 -10.22
N GLU A 43 5.86 -12.99 -10.79
CA GLU A 43 6.88 -13.24 -11.81
C GLU A 43 6.26 -13.17 -13.21
N ILE A 44 5.41 -14.14 -13.54
CA ILE A 44 4.76 -14.24 -14.85
C ILE A 44 3.26 -14.02 -14.65
N GLY A 45 2.74 -12.85 -15.02
CA GLY A 45 1.35 -12.46 -14.77
C GLY A 45 0.28 -13.43 -15.28
N LEU A 46 0.58 -14.20 -16.34
CA LEU A 46 -0.34 -15.20 -16.90
C LEU A 46 -0.24 -16.59 -16.22
N VAL A 47 0.76 -16.81 -15.38
CA VAL A 47 0.95 -18.07 -14.65
C VAL A 47 0.51 -17.90 -13.21
N LYS A 48 -0.67 -18.42 -12.87
CA LYS A 48 -1.28 -18.24 -11.55
C LYS A 48 -0.38 -18.64 -10.39
N GLN A 49 0.42 -19.68 -10.56
CA GLN A 49 1.32 -20.24 -9.55
C GLN A 49 2.49 -19.31 -9.18
N THR A 50 2.75 -18.29 -9.99
CA THR A 50 3.80 -17.30 -9.77
C THR A 50 3.23 -15.94 -9.33
N ASN A 51 1.98 -15.91 -8.89
CA ASN A 51 1.26 -14.70 -8.51
C ASN A 51 0.81 -14.76 -7.06
N ASP A 52 1.64 -14.23 -6.15
CA ASP A 52 1.41 -14.19 -4.71
C ASP A 52 0.87 -12.83 -4.22
N HIS A 53 0.44 -12.00 -5.17
CA HIS A 53 -0.14 -10.70 -4.84
C HIS A 53 -1.64 -10.76 -4.49
N SER A 54 -2.27 -11.94 -4.56
CA SER A 54 -3.72 -12.06 -4.37
C SER A 54 -4.10 -13.28 -3.54
N GLU A 55 -4.94 -13.06 -2.54
CA GLU A 55 -5.54 -14.09 -1.69
C GLU A 55 -7.02 -14.31 -2.00
N ILE A 56 -7.54 -15.46 -1.56
CA ILE A 56 -8.96 -15.80 -1.67
C ILE A 56 -9.76 -14.99 -0.64
N GLY A 57 -10.88 -14.42 -1.09
CA GLY A 57 -11.80 -13.66 -0.24
C GLY A 57 -11.68 -12.16 -0.42
N GLU A 58 -12.69 -11.46 0.13
CA GLU A 58 -12.82 -10.01 -0.01
C GLU A 58 -12.09 -9.21 1.08
N ILE A 59 -11.84 -9.82 2.24
CA ILE A 59 -11.32 -9.15 3.43
C ILE A 59 -10.14 -9.93 4.00
N ASN A 60 -8.93 -9.52 3.66
CA ASN A 60 -7.67 -10.19 4.02
C ASN A 60 -6.65 -9.25 4.70
N PRO A 61 -7.02 -8.52 5.75
CA PRO A 61 -6.15 -7.49 6.34
C PRO A 61 -4.88 -8.06 6.99
N ASN A 62 -4.86 -9.34 7.33
CA ASN A 62 -3.74 -10.04 7.94
C ASN A 62 -2.69 -10.55 6.93
N VAL A 63 -2.97 -10.45 5.63
CA VAL A 63 -1.98 -10.80 4.59
C VAL A 63 -0.85 -9.80 4.60
N ARG A 64 0.39 -10.29 4.53
CA ARG A 64 1.62 -9.51 4.64
C ARG A 64 2.44 -9.67 3.38
N ALA A 65 2.65 -8.59 2.64
CA ALA A 65 3.37 -8.61 1.37
C ALA A 65 4.82 -9.12 1.50
N ASN A 66 5.53 -8.74 2.58
CA ASN A 66 6.91 -9.14 2.75
C ASN A 66 7.10 -10.67 2.89
N VAL A 67 6.17 -11.37 3.53
CA VAL A 67 6.25 -12.84 3.71
C VAL A 67 6.13 -13.58 2.38
N SER A 68 5.38 -13.02 1.43
CA SER A 68 5.22 -13.57 0.09
C SER A 68 6.25 -13.02 -0.92
N TYR A 69 7.17 -12.16 -0.46
CA TYR A 69 8.16 -11.53 -1.33
C TYR A 69 9.24 -12.53 -1.73
N ASN A 70 9.41 -12.71 -3.05
CA ASN A 70 10.48 -13.52 -3.63
C ASN A 70 11.71 -12.65 -3.89
N PRO A 71 12.80 -12.77 -3.09
CA PRO A 71 14.03 -12.02 -3.31
C PRO A 71 14.80 -12.47 -4.55
N ASP A 72 14.55 -13.69 -5.06
CA ASP A 72 15.18 -14.26 -6.23
C ASP A 72 14.44 -13.94 -7.54
N SER A 73 13.47 -13.02 -7.51
CA SER A 73 12.71 -12.60 -8.68
C SER A 73 13.61 -12.04 -9.78
N ASP A 74 13.50 -12.56 -11.01
CA ASP A 74 14.21 -12.05 -12.20
C ASP A 74 13.87 -10.59 -12.52
N LEU A 75 12.77 -10.07 -12.01
CA LEU A 75 12.37 -8.67 -12.17
C LEU A 75 13.23 -7.72 -11.32
N ILE A 76 13.83 -8.20 -10.24
CA ILE A 76 14.62 -7.39 -9.32
C ILE A 76 15.87 -6.82 -9.99
N PRO A 77 16.78 -7.61 -10.58
CA PRO A 77 17.97 -7.06 -11.22
C PRO A 77 17.66 -6.13 -12.39
N VAL A 78 16.60 -6.41 -13.15
CA VAL A 78 16.12 -5.53 -14.23
C VAL A 78 15.64 -4.20 -13.66
N THR A 79 14.89 -4.21 -12.57
CA THR A 79 14.38 -2.99 -11.92
C THR A 79 15.52 -2.16 -11.33
N ARG A 80 16.50 -2.81 -10.70
CA ARG A 80 17.70 -2.16 -10.16
C ARG A 80 18.55 -1.49 -11.24
N SER A 81 18.72 -2.15 -12.39
CA SER A 81 19.50 -1.59 -13.50
C SER A 81 18.89 -0.28 -14.05
N ASN A 82 17.59 -0.05 -13.81
CA ASN A 82 16.90 1.20 -14.14
C ASN A 82 16.93 2.22 -12.98
N GLY A 83 17.71 1.99 -11.93
CA GLY A 83 17.91 2.92 -10.82
C GLY A 83 16.84 2.89 -9.73
N ILE A 84 15.89 1.95 -9.76
CA ILE A 84 14.92 1.73 -8.68
C ILE A 84 15.54 0.79 -7.67
N LEU A 85 15.78 1.28 -6.45
CA LEU A 85 16.44 0.52 -5.40
C LEU A 85 15.50 0.07 -4.29
N ILE A 86 14.36 0.72 -4.16
CA ILE A 86 13.36 0.46 -3.11
C ILE A 86 11.98 0.37 -3.76
N VAL A 87 11.18 -0.56 -3.30
CA VAL A 87 9.80 -0.73 -3.77
C VAL A 87 8.84 -0.86 -2.58
N ASN A 88 7.63 -0.38 -2.73
CA ASN A 88 6.53 -0.71 -1.82
C ASN A 88 5.70 -1.81 -2.47
N SER A 89 5.98 -3.06 -2.11
CA SER A 89 5.25 -4.23 -2.62
C SER A 89 3.91 -4.35 -1.92
N ALA A 90 2.84 -4.44 -2.71
CA ALA A 90 1.47 -4.37 -2.22
C ALA A 90 0.59 -5.50 -2.77
N PRO A 91 -0.18 -6.19 -1.91
CA PRO A 91 -1.20 -7.13 -2.35
C PRO A 91 -2.37 -6.38 -3.02
N ALA A 92 -3.10 -7.04 -3.90
CA ALA A 92 -4.03 -6.36 -4.80
C ALA A 92 -5.35 -7.10 -5.09
N SER A 93 -5.82 -7.97 -4.21
CA SER A 93 -7.10 -8.69 -4.37
C SER A 93 -8.13 -8.30 -3.32
N GLY A 94 -9.40 -8.58 -3.61
CA GLY A 94 -10.50 -8.33 -2.69
C GLY A 94 -10.71 -6.84 -2.39
N ARG A 95 -11.47 -6.56 -1.36
CA ARG A 95 -11.76 -5.20 -0.88
C ARG A 95 -10.66 -4.68 0.04
N ILE A 96 -10.23 -5.52 0.99
CA ILE A 96 -9.02 -5.30 1.78
C ILE A 96 -8.04 -6.40 1.39
N SER A 97 -6.97 -5.99 0.70
CA SER A 97 -6.02 -6.92 0.09
C SER A 97 -4.97 -7.43 1.08
N GLY A 98 -4.66 -6.65 2.10
CA GLY A 98 -3.59 -6.92 3.05
C GLY A 98 -2.68 -5.72 3.27
N GLN A 99 -1.54 -5.98 3.88
CA GLN A 99 -0.55 -4.98 4.27
C GLN A 99 0.60 -4.96 3.27
N SER A 100 0.92 -3.79 2.75
CA SER A 100 2.11 -3.58 1.94
C SER A 100 3.38 -3.47 2.79
N SER A 101 4.52 -3.65 2.14
CA SER A 101 5.84 -3.60 2.76
C SER A 101 6.82 -2.84 1.88
N VAL A 102 7.64 -2.00 2.49
CA VAL A 102 8.76 -1.36 1.80
C VAL A 102 9.93 -2.33 1.78
N MET A 103 10.35 -2.69 0.59
CA MET A 103 11.39 -3.69 0.33
C MET A 103 12.58 -3.04 -0.37
N MET A 104 13.77 -3.36 0.05
CA MET A 104 15.00 -3.09 -0.69
C MET A 104 15.13 -4.13 -1.81
N LEU A 105 15.54 -3.71 -3.00
CA LEU A 105 15.76 -4.62 -4.13
C LEU A 105 17.18 -5.25 -4.07
N ASP A 106 17.62 -5.57 -2.84
CA ASP A 106 18.88 -6.23 -2.54
C ASP A 106 18.75 -6.94 -1.19
N GLY A 107 18.98 -8.24 -1.16
CA GLY A 107 18.82 -9.05 0.06
C GLY A 107 18.74 -10.54 -0.31
N TRP A 108 19.19 -11.39 0.59
CA TRP A 108 19.16 -12.85 0.41
C TRP A 108 17.82 -13.45 0.80
N THR A 109 17.14 -12.84 1.75
CA THR A 109 15.84 -13.29 2.25
C THR A 109 14.85 -12.13 2.24
N TRP A 110 13.56 -12.43 2.38
CA TRP A 110 12.56 -11.38 2.51
C TRP A 110 12.74 -10.55 3.79
N GLU A 111 13.30 -11.16 4.87
CA GLU A 111 13.62 -10.47 6.12
C GLU A 111 14.69 -9.41 5.88
N ASP A 112 15.80 -9.80 5.21
CA ASP A 112 16.90 -8.86 4.88
C ASP A 112 16.42 -7.73 3.98
N ALA A 113 15.55 -8.04 3.01
CA ALA A 113 15.01 -7.06 2.08
C ALA A 113 13.96 -6.13 2.71
N THR A 114 13.35 -6.50 3.85
CA THR A 114 12.28 -5.72 4.48
C THR A 114 12.84 -4.47 5.19
N LEU A 115 12.58 -3.28 4.64
CA LEU A 115 12.92 -2.01 5.28
C LEU A 115 11.84 -1.54 6.26
N LYS A 116 10.56 -1.76 5.92
CA LYS A 116 9.42 -1.40 6.77
C LYS A 116 8.23 -2.32 6.52
N HIS A 117 7.67 -2.87 7.59
CA HIS A 117 6.40 -3.59 7.58
C HIS A 117 5.63 -3.35 8.89
N PRO A 118 4.33 -3.09 8.84
CA PRO A 118 3.56 -2.72 7.65
C PRO A 118 3.91 -1.32 7.14
N SER A 119 3.74 -1.07 5.85
CA SER A 119 3.86 0.28 5.29
C SER A 119 2.50 0.95 5.11
N ALA A 120 1.49 0.19 4.70
CA ALA A 120 0.10 0.62 4.61
C ALA A 120 -0.87 -0.59 4.57
N LEU A 121 -2.15 -0.36 4.92
CA LEU A 121 -3.24 -1.27 4.61
C LEU A 121 -3.80 -0.96 3.22
N ASN A 122 -4.00 -1.97 2.39
CA ASN A 122 -4.49 -1.77 1.02
C ASN A 122 -6.00 -2.01 0.93
N LEU A 123 -6.73 -0.97 0.59
CA LEU A 123 -8.18 -0.93 0.42
C LEU A 123 -8.53 -0.61 -1.04
N ASN A 124 -9.26 -1.49 -1.72
CA ASN A 124 -9.84 -1.20 -3.03
C ASN A 124 -11.21 -0.55 -2.83
N TRP A 125 -11.32 0.73 -3.17
CA TRP A 125 -12.59 1.43 -3.05
C TRP A 125 -13.64 0.83 -4.00
N PRO A 126 -14.90 0.65 -3.57
CA PRO A 126 -15.95 0.08 -4.40
C PRO A 126 -16.12 0.82 -5.72
N ASN A 127 -16.40 0.09 -6.80
CA ASN A 127 -16.55 0.68 -8.13
C ASN A 127 -17.78 1.60 -8.19
N MET A 128 -17.61 2.78 -8.79
CA MET A 128 -18.66 3.77 -9.04
C MET A 128 -18.88 4.01 -10.54
N ARG A 129 -18.21 3.29 -11.42
CA ARG A 129 -18.48 3.29 -12.87
C ARG A 129 -19.68 2.38 -13.14
N PHE A 130 -20.88 2.91 -12.96
CA PHE A 130 -22.10 2.17 -13.23
C PHE A 130 -22.33 2.05 -14.74
N ASN A 131 -22.87 0.90 -15.18
CA ASN A 131 -23.25 0.66 -16.57
C ASN A 131 -24.73 1.00 -16.74
N PHE A 132 -25.03 2.05 -17.49
CA PHE A 132 -26.39 2.55 -17.77
C PHE A 132 -26.97 2.03 -19.10
N ARG A 133 -26.28 1.14 -19.79
CA ARG A 133 -26.75 0.59 -21.06
C ARG A 133 -28.01 -0.27 -20.83
N LYS A 134 -28.93 -0.28 -21.83
CA LYS A 134 -30.17 -1.08 -21.74
C LYS A 134 -29.91 -2.58 -21.63
N ASP A 135 -28.78 -3.05 -22.18
CA ASP A 135 -28.29 -4.45 -22.13
C ASP A 135 -27.39 -4.74 -20.94
N ALA A 136 -27.26 -3.83 -20.00
CA ALA A 136 -26.46 -4.06 -18.80
C ALA A 136 -26.95 -5.28 -18.02
N LYS A 137 -26.02 -6.17 -17.60
CA LYS A 137 -26.31 -7.37 -16.80
C LYS A 137 -27.03 -7.07 -15.48
N LYS A 138 -26.82 -5.85 -14.92
CA LYS A 138 -27.42 -5.38 -13.67
C LYS A 138 -28.07 -4.03 -13.89
N LYS A 139 -29.25 -3.82 -13.33
CA LYS A 139 -29.93 -2.52 -13.33
C LYS A 139 -29.15 -1.51 -12.50
N GLU A 140 -29.30 -0.22 -12.79
CA GLU A 140 -28.65 0.87 -12.05
C GLU A 140 -28.89 0.76 -10.55
N LYS A 141 -30.13 0.51 -10.12
CA LYS A 141 -30.48 0.35 -8.72
C LYS A 141 -29.64 -0.73 -8.05
N ASP A 142 -29.52 -1.90 -8.67
CA ASP A 142 -28.77 -3.04 -8.12
C ASP A 142 -27.28 -2.70 -7.98
N GLN A 143 -26.71 -1.98 -8.96
CA GLN A 143 -25.31 -1.53 -8.91
C GLN A 143 -25.07 -0.54 -7.76
N ARG A 144 -26.01 0.39 -7.54
CA ARG A 144 -25.96 1.35 -6.42
C ARG A 144 -26.13 0.65 -5.07
N ASP A 145 -27.01 -0.33 -4.98
CA ASP A 145 -27.23 -1.09 -3.77
C ASP A 145 -26.01 -1.93 -3.39
N GLU A 146 -25.33 -2.52 -4.40
CA GLU A 146 -24.05 -3.23 -4.20
C GLU A 146 -22.95 -2.29 -3.72
N TYR A 147 -22.82 -1.11 -4.34
CA TYR A 147 -21.88 -0.09 -3.87
C TYR A 147 -22.14 0.29 -2.39
N ASN A 148 -23.38 0.63 -2.07
CA ASN A 148 -23.77 1.02 -0.73
C ASN A 148 -23.55 -0.11 0.29
N LYS A 149 -23.82 -1.36 -0.10
CA LYS A 149 -23.54 -2.53 0.73
C LYS A 149 -22.04 -2.65 1.01
N ALA A 150 -21.22 -2.48 -0.02
CA ALA A 150 -19.78 -2.57 0.10
C ALA A 150 -19.20 -1.49 1.04
N VAL A 151 -19.68 -0.24 0.95
CA VAL A 151 -19.25 0.84 1.86
C VAL A 151 -19.70 0.54 3.29
N ARG A 152 -20.94 0.05 3.49
CA ARG A 152 -21.42 -0.36 4.83
C ARG A 152 -20.60 -1.50 5.45
N GLU A 153 -20.11 -2.43 4.63
CA GLU A 153 -19.21 -3.50 5.09
C GLU A 153 -17.87 -2.95 5.58
N ILE A 154 -17.30 -1.99 4.87
CA ILE A 154 -16.07 -1.30 5.31
C ILE A 154 -16.32 -0.57 6.64
N ASP A 155 -17.39 0.21 6.73
CA ASP A 155 -17.76 0.92 7.97
C ASP A 155 -18.02 -0.03 9.15
N ARG A 156 -18.62 -1.18 8.88
CA ARG A 156 -18.84 -2.21 9.90
C ARG A 156 -17.52 -2.75 10.41
N LEU A 157 -16.60 -3.08 9.50
CA LEU A 157 -15.29 -3.61 9.86
C LEU A 157 -14.50 -2.63 10.71
N VAL A 158 -14.54 -1.32 10.38
CA VAL A 158 -13.92 -0.27 11.20
C VAL A 158 -14.48 -0.30 12.62
N ARG A 159 -15.80 -0.36 12.80
CA ARG A 159 -16.43 -0.44 14.12
C ARG A 159 -16.07 -1.73 14.87
N ASP A 160 -15.99 -2.85 14.16
CA ASP A 160 -15.61 -4.14 14.75
C ASP A 160 -14.17 -4.09 15.30
N VAL A 161 -13.22 -3.45 14.57
CA VAL A 161 -11.85 -3.23 15.02
C VAL A 161 -11.79 -2.33 16.26
N GLN A 162 -12.56 -1.23 16.26
CA GLN A 162 -12.63 -0.31 17.41
C GLN A 162 -13.14 -1.03 18.66
N ALA A 163 -14.24 -1.79 18.50
CA ALA A 163 -14.81 -2.58 19.59
C ALA A 163 -13.87 -3.69 20.07
N TYR A 164 -13.15 -4.35 19.16
CA TYR A 164 -12.14 -5.34 19.46
C TYR A 164 -11.01 -4.74 20.29
N HIS A 165 -10.46 -3.62 19.86
CA HIS A 165 -9.37 -2.93 20.57
C HIS A 165 -9.82 -2.47 21.97
N GLN A 166 -10.99 -1.87 22.10
CA GLN A 166 -11.53 -1.46 23.42
C GLN A 166 -11.66 -2.64 24.38
N ARG A 167 -12.25 -3.77 23.93
CA ARG A 167 -12.40 -4.98 24.76
C ARG A 167 -11.04 -5.52 25.20
N ARG A 168 -10.07 -5.55 24.30
CA ARG A 168 -8.70 -6.01 24.59
C ARG A 168 -8.05 -5.12 25.67
N THR A 169 -8.08 -3.80 25.49
CA THR A 169 -7.48 -2.84 26.43
C THR A 169 -8.10 -2.94 27.82
N VAL A 170 -9.43 -3.14 27.95
CA VAL A 170 -10.08 -3.32 29.25
C VAL A 170 -9.64 -4.60 29.93
N ARG A 171 -9.51 -5.69 29.19
CA ARG A 171 -9.08 -7.01 29.72
C ARG A 171 -7.61 -7.01 30.15
N GLU A 172 -6.74 -6.41 29.35
CA GLU A 172 -5.32 -6.25 29.71
C GLU A 172 -5.16 -5.49 31.01
N ARG A 173 -5.97 -4.43 31.23
CA ARG A 173 -5.99 -3.68 32.50
C ARG A 173 -6.46 -4.50 33.71
N LYS A 174 -7.37 -5.46 33.49
CA LYS A 174 -7.91 -6.34 34.53
C LYS A 174 -7.11 -7.61 34.76
N ALA A 175 -6.01 -7.83 34.02
CA ALA A 175 -5.21 -9.05 34.02
C ALA A 175 -6.06 -10.33 33.81
N GLU A 176 -7.16 -10.24 33.04
CA GLU A 176 -8.01 -11.37 32.72
C GLU A 176 -7.33 -12.29 31.69
N GLN A 177 -7.72 -13.59 31.69
CA GLN A 177 -7.12 -14.58 30.79
C GLN A 177 -7.15 -14.13 29.33
N LYS A 178 -6.04 -14.43 28.60
CA LYS A 178 -5.94 -14.17 27.16
C LYS A 178 -7.05 -14.86 26.41
N GLN A 179 -7.92 -14.10 25.76
CA GLN A 179 -8.86 -14.62 24.78
C GLN A 179 -8.12 -14.92 23.49
N GLN A 180 -8.64 -15.89 22.72
CA GLN A 180 -8.19 -16.14 21.35
C GLN A 180 -8.25 -14.83 20.53
N SER A 181 -7.14 -14.42 19.97
CA SER A 181 -7.05 -13.20 19.18
C SER A 181 -7.68 -13.42 17.79
N ASP A 182 -8.48 -12.48 17.33
CA ASP A 182 -8.91 -12.43 15.94
C ASP A 182 -7.79 -11.75 15.13
N LEU A 183 -7.01 -12.54 14.40
CA LEU A 183 -5.86 -12.06 13.61
C LEU A 183 -6.26 -11.01 12.55
N ARG A 184 -7.48 -11.08 12.02
CA ARG A 184 -7.97 -10.13 11.02
C ARG A 184 -8.24 -8.76 11.65
N LEU A 185 -8.93 -8.74 12.79
CA LEU A 185 -9.19 -7.50 13.51
C LEU A 185 -7.90 -6.93 14.12
N GLU A 186 -7.06 -7.79 14.67
CA GLU A 186 -5.76 -7.42 15.23
C GLU A 186 -4.88 -6.71 14.22
N SER A 187 -4.77 -7.27 13.00
CA SER A 187 -3.94 -6.72 11.93
C SER A 187 -4.40 -5.34 11.42
N MET A 188 -5.64 -4.95 11.71
CA MET A 188 -6.19 -3.64 11.34
C MET A 188 -6.01 -2.57 12.43
N VAL A 189 -5.69 -2.95 13.67
CA VAL A 189 -5.52 -2.00 14.78
C VAL A 189 -4.52 -0.87 14.48
N PRO A 190 -3.34 -1.12 13.88
CA PRO A 190 -2.41 -0.04 13.54
C PRO A 190 -3.02 1.05 12.66
N PHE A 191 -3.88 0.68 11.72
CA PHE A 191 -4.47 1.60 10.75
C PHE A 191 -5.70 2.32 11.29
N VAL A 192 -6.57 1.60 11.98
CA VAL A 192 -7.84 2.15 12.49
C VAL A 192 -7.63 2.96 13.78
N ILE A 193 -6.74 2.51 14.66
CA ILE A 193 -6.52 3.12 15.98
C ILE A 193 -5.29 4.04 15.97
N HIS A 194 -4.16 3.56 15.45
CA HIS A 194 -2.89 4.29 15.51
C HIS A 194 -2.63 5.16 14.28
N LYS A 195 -3.60 5.22 13.35
CA LYS A 195 -3.57 6.10 12.16
C LYS A 195 -2.39 5.85 11.21
N GLU A 196 -1.87 4.62 11.18
CA GLU A 196 -0.94 4.22 10.13
C GLU A 196 -1.60 4.35 8.74
N PRO A 197 -0.83 4.56 7.67
CA PRO A 197 -1.37 4.86 6.35
C PRO A 197 -2.30 3.77 5.78
N ILE A 198 -3.37 4.19 5.12
CA ILE A 198 -4.25 3.33 4.32
C ILE A 198 -4.11 3.74 2.86
N HIS A 199 -3.65 2.82 2.02
CA HIS A 199 -3.64 2.99 0.58
C HIS A 199 -5.02 2.68 0.01
N ILE A 200 -5.71 3.69 -0.53
CA ILE A 200 -7.03 3.51 -1.13
C ILE A 200 -6.91 3.55 -2.65
N ARG A 201 -7.13 2.41 -3.29
CA ARG A 201 -7.14 2.33 -4.74
C ARG A 201 -8.45 2.93 -5.29
N ALA A 202 -8.32 4.06 -5.98
CA ALA A 202 -9.43 4.80 -6.60
C ALA A 202 -8.95 5.52 -7.86
N ASN A 203 -9.66 5.40 -8.97
CA ASN A 203 -9.30 5.99 -10.26
C ASN A 203 -10.32 7.02 -10.75
N ASP A 204 -11.62 6.72 -10.66
CA ASP A 204 -12.72 7.61 -11.06
C ASP A 204 -12.88 8.73 -10.03
N ILE A 205 -13.16 9.95 -10.51
CA ILE A 205 -13.29 11.12 -9.62
C ILE A 205 -14.30 10.89 -8.48
N ARG A 206 -15.42 10.22 -8.74
CA ARG A 206 -16.45 9.93 -7.72
C ARG A 206 -15.93 8.97 -6.66
N GLN A 207 -15.09 7.99 -7.05
CA GLN A 207 -14.43 7.10 -6.09
C GLN A 207 -13.47 7.89 -5.21
N ILE A 208 -12.65 8.76 -5.79
CA ILE A 208 -11.67 9.59 -5.09
C ILE A 208 -12.38 10.48 -4.06
N GLU A 209 -13.41 11.21 -4.50
CA GLU A 209 -14.19 12.09 -3.61
C GLU A 209 -14.88 11.33 -2.48
N ALA A 210 -15.46 10.16 -2.79
CA ALA A 210 -16.12 9.32 -1.79
C ALA A 210 -15.12 8.75 -0.78
N ALA A 211 -13.95 8.28 -1.23
CA ALA A 211 -12.87 7.78 -0.40
C ALA A 211 -12.32 8.86 0.54
N VAL A 212 -12.06 10.07 0.00
CA VAL A 212 -11.58 11.21 0.81
C VAL A 212 -12.60 11.63 1.86
N LYS A 213 -13.89 11.73 1.49
CA LYS A 213 -14.97 12.05 2.46
C LYS A 213 -15.09 10.99 3.55
N TRP A 214 -14.99 9.72 3.18
CA TRP A 214 -15.02 8.61 4.12
C TRP A 214 -13.81 8.64 5.07
N ALA A 215 -12.62 8.85 4.55
CA ALA A 215 -11.40 8.94 5.35
C ALA A 215 -11.45 10.11 6.34
N ASN A 216 -11.89 11.28 5.89
CA ASN A 216 -12.05 12.45 6.74
C ASN A 216 -13.07 12.21 7.86
N LYS A 217 -14.20 11.54 7.58
CA LYS A 217 -15.21 11.17 8.59
C LYS A 217 -14.63 10.31 9.72
N HIS A 218 -13.68 9.45 9.41
CA HIS A 218 -13.04 8.52 10.35
C HIS A 218 -11.68 9.02 10.85
N ASP A 219 -11.25 10.20 10.40
CA ASP A 219 -9.92 10.75 10.71
C ASP A 219 -8.79 9.77 10.35
N PHE A 220 -8.81 9.21 9.14
CA PHE A 220 -7.79 8.28 8.65
C PHE A 220 -6.72 8.98 7.84
N ASN A 221 -5.48 8.52 8.02
CA ASN A 221 -4.36 8.89 7.17
C ASN A 221 -4.40 8.05 5.89
N ILE A 222 -4.71 8.65 4.75
CA ILE A 222 -4.85 7.93 3.49
C ILE A 222 -3.92 8.42 2.40
N VAL A 223 -3.62 7.51 1.48
CA VAL A 223 -2.96 7.81 0.21
C VAL A 223 -3.85 7.25 -0.91
N ILE A 224 -4.19 8.06 -1.89
CA ILE A 224 -4.90 7.59 -3.09
C ILE A 224 -3.90 6.88 -4.01
N VAL A 225 -4.23 5.66 -4.41
CA VAL A 225 -3.44 4.86 -5.35
C VAL A 225 -4.21 4.71 -6.67
N GLY A 226 -3.53 4.96 -7.78
CA GLY A 226 -4.12 5.05 -9.12
C GLY A 226 -4.40 6.47 -9.52
N GLY A 227 -5.45 7.10 -8.99
CA GLY A 227 -5.70 8.54 -9.09
C GLY A 227 -5.82 9.08 -10.51
N GLN A 228 -6.29 8.29 -11.50
CA GLN A 228 -6.36 8.72 -12.90
C GLN A 228 -7.12 10.05 -13.08
N ASP A 229 -8.21 10.24 -12.36
CA ASP A 229 -9.03 11.46 -12.40
C ASP A 229 -8.70 12.47 -11.28
N ALA A 230 -7.62 12.29 -10.51
CA ALA A 230 -7.26 13.15 -9.38
C ALA A 230 -7.08 14.63 -9.78
N TRP A 231 -6.59 14.86 -11.00
CA TRP A 231 -6.40 16.18 -11.59
C TRP A 231 -7.70 16.97 -11.75
N ARG A 232 -8.88 16.33 -11.73
CA ARG A 232 -10.19 16.98 -11.91
C ARG A 232 -10.68 17.71 -10.65
N ASN A 233 -10.14 17.38 -9.48
CA ASN A 233 -10.47 18.06 -8.22
C ASN A 233 -9.24 18.11 -7.30
N PRO A 234 -8.16 18.81 -7.70
CA PRO A 234 -6.93 18.90 -6.93
C PRO A 234 -7.14 19.65 -5.62
N GLU A 235 -8.09 20.60 -5.58
CA GLU A 235 -8.41 21.39 -4.37
C GLU A 235 -8.87 20.51 -3.21
N LEU A 236 -9.64 19.46 -3.48
CA LEU A 236 -10.07 18.50 -2.47
C LEU A 236 -8.86 17.79 -1.85
N LEU A 237 -7.92 17.36 -2.67
CA LEU A 237 -6.73 16.64 -2.23
C LEU A 237 -5.79 17.53 -1.40
N VAL A 238 -5.58 18.76 -1.88
CA VAL A 238 -4.78 19.77 -1.16
C VAL A 238 -5.44 20.13 0.17
N LYS A 239 -6.77 20.38 0.18
CA LYS A 239 -7.51 20.74 1.39
C LYS A 239 -7.34 19.73 2.52
N TYR A 240 -7.31 18.45 2.20
CA TYR A 240 -7.19 17.36 3.18
C TYR A 240 -5.77 16.77 3.24
N ASN A 241 -4.80 17.39 2.55
CA ASN A 241 -3.41 16.93 2.48
C ASN A 241 -3.29 15.45 2.09
N ILE A 242 -4.01 15.04 1.04
CA ILE A 242 -4.06 13.66 0.57
C ILE A 242 -3.01 13.42 -0.51
N PRO A 243 -1.98 12.61 -0.26
CA PRO A 243 -1.02 12.21 -1.28
C PRO A 243 -1.66 11.30 -2.34
N VAL A 244 -1.10 11.36 -3.54
CA VAL A 244 -1.53 10.50 -4.66
C VAL A 244 -0.33 9.76 -5.24
N ILE A 245 -0.41 8.45 -5.28
CA ILE A 245 0.53 7.60 -6.03
C ILE A 245 -0.11 7.32 -7.39
N LEU A 246 0.39 7.97 -8.43
CA LEU A 246 -0.06 7.72 -9.79
C LEU A 246 0.47 6.34 -10.24
N MET A 247 -0.43 5.52 -10.72
CA MET A 247 -0.10 4.29 -11.43
C MET A 247 -0.03 4.60 -12.93
N SER A 248 0.13 3.57 -13.79
CA SER A 248 0.23 3.76 -15.25
C SER A 248 -0.77 4.81 -15.77
N ILE A 249 -0.26 5.80 -16.50
CA ILE A 249 -1.05 6.84 -17.15
C ILE A 249 -1.58 6.34 -18.51
N GLN A 250 -1.01 5.24 -19.01
CA GLN A 250 -1.44 4.61 -20.26
C GLN A 250 -2.65 3.71 -19.99
N THR A 251 -3.75 4.00 -20.64
CA THR A 251 -4.97 3.17 -20.71
C THR A 251 -5.02 2.43 -22.04
#